data_179f771a6bafa9ed04f4ef6444e3dd45
#
_entry.id   179f771a6bafa9ed04f4ef6444e3dd45
#
_cell.length_a   1.000
_cell.length_b   1.000
_cell.length_c   1.000
_cell.angle_alpha   90.00
_cell.angle_beta   90.00
_cell.angle_gamma   90.00
#
_symmetry.space_group_name_H-M   'P 1'
#
loop_
_entity.id
_entity.type
_entity.pdbx_description
1 polymer ?
#
loop_
_entity_poly.entity_id
_entity_poly.type
_entity_poly.pdbx_seq_one_letter_code
_entity_poly.pdbx_strand_id
1 'polypeptide(L)'
;FLGDPFAAEKPLFVITASNAEQYKDKLSPGQLALFKRYPNSYRIPVYPSHRTFSAPQAVYDAVKKSATTTQLINDGSGLANFSARYYAFPIPKTGVELIWNHETRYRGSNYYRTSAQAVPQVNGAYTMIGFNETFATPQNITDNDPAKTENILYYFKQEIIAPARLTGTVNLAYETIDQLKEPRQAWTYNAGQRRVRRAPEIAYDGPGTAADGMRTTDNTDLYNGSPDRYTWKLVGKKDKYIPYNSYR
;
A
#
# COMPACT_ATOMS: atom_id res chain seq x y z
N PHE A 1 -4.50 19.38 -14.87
CA PHE A 1 -3.84 19.17 -13.56
C PHE A 1 -4.30 20.30 -12.64
N LEU A 2 -4.99 19.96 -11.57
CA LEU A 2 -5.36 20.93 -10.55
C LEU A 2 -4.11 21.23 -9.71
N GLY A 3 -3.78 22.50 -9.55
CA GLY A 3 -2.67 22.92 -8.69
C GLY A 3 -2.96 22.60 -7.22
N ASP A 4 -1.91 22.61 -6.40
CA ASP A 4 -2.05 22.47 -4.95
C ASP A 4 -2.79 23.71 -4.39
N PRO A 5 -3.98 23.56 -3.77
CA PRO A 5 -4.71 24.69 -3.19
C PRO A 5 -3.97 25.33 -2.02
N PHE A 6 -2.98 24.66 -1.45
CA PHE A 6 -2.19 25.10 -0.31
C PHE A 6 -0.74 25.49 -0.68
N ALA A 7 -0.43 25.62 -1.97
CA ALA A 7 0.93 25.92 -2.45
C ALA A 7 1.56 27.21 -1.86
N ALA A 8 0.73 28.16 -1.43
CA ALA A 8 1.17 29.43 -0.84
C ALA A 8 1.45 29.34 0.67
N GLU A 9 1.14 28.24 1.32
CA GLU A 9 1.35 28.08 2.76
C GLU A 9 2.83 28.03 3.11
N LYS A 10 3.15 28.65 4.24
CA LYS A 10 4.48 28.56 4.84
C LYS A 10 4.49 27.50 5.95
N PRO A 11 5.62 26.84 6.20
CA PRO A 11 5.74 25.94 7.32
C PRO A 11 5.52 26.69 8.65
N LEU A 12 4.82 26.05 9.57
CA LEU A 12 4.62 26.54 10.93
C LEU A 12 5.93 26.57 11.71
N PHE A 13 6.76 25.56 11.51
CA PHE A 13 8.12 25.42 12.05
C PHE A 13 8.88 24.35 11.27
N VAL A 14 10.17 24.23 11.57
CA VAL A 14 11.05 23.22 10.95
C VAL A 14 11.69 22.36 12.04
N ILE A 15 11.58 21.05 11.89
CA ILE A 15 12.30 20.09 12.73
C ILE A 15 13.67 19.83 12.11
N THR A 16 14.71 19.94 12.93
CA THR A 16 16.12 19.72 12.58
C THR A 16 16.75 18.78 13.61
N ALA A 17 17.99 18.38 13.41
CA ALA A 17 18.71 17.56 14.38
C ALA A 17 18.80 18.21 15.78
N SER A 18 18.83 19.56 15.85
CA SER A 18 18.95 20.29 17.12
C SER A 18 17.67 20.28 17.98
N ASN A 19 16.49 20.11 17.38
CA ASN A 19 15.21 20.15 18.10
C ASN A 19 14.37 18.87 17.95
N ALA A 20 14.84 17.87 17.21
CA ALA A 20 14.10 16.63 16.93
C ALA A 20 13.64 15.89 18.21
N GLU A 21 14.44 15.94 19.27
CA GLU A 21 14.10 15.28 20.55
C GLU A 21 12.80 15.82 21.16
N GLN A 22 12.49 17.11 20.96
CA GLN A 22 11.25 17.73 21.44
C GLN A 22 9.99 17.14 20.76
N TYR A 23 10.17 16.52 19.59
CA TYR A 23 9.09 15.98 18.76
C TYR A 23 9.12 14.46 18.65
N LYS A 24 9.95 13.77 19.43
CA LYS A 24 10.19 12.32 19.30
C LYS A 24 8.92 11.47 19.33
N ASP A 25 7.92 11.85 20.12
CA ASP A 25 6.67 11.12 20.24
C ASP A 25 5.82 11.17 18.95
N LYS A 26 6.06 12.17 18.10
CA LYS A 26 5.41 12.34 16.79
C LYS A 26 6.27 11.89 15.62
N LEU A 27 7.54 11.56 15.85
CA LEU A 27 8.47 11.06 14.85
C LEU A 27 8.55 9.53 14.86
N SER A 28 8.84 8.95 13.72
CA SER A 28 9.15 7.52 13.61
C SER A 28 10.61 7.25 14.01
N PRO A 29 10.96 6.01 14.41
CA PRO A 29 12.36 5.63 14.63
C PRO A 29 13.26 5.91 13.42
N GLY A 30 12.74 5.70 12.19
CA GLY A 30 13.46 5.98 10.97
C GLY A 30 13.75 7.47 10.77
N GLN A 31 12.79 8.36 11.06
CA GLN A 31 13.02 9.81 11.01
C GLN A 31 14.07 10.26 12.03
N LEU A 32 14.03 9.71 13.24
CA LEU A 32 15.05 9.98 14.26
C LEU A 32 16.44 9.50 13.83
N ALA A 33 16.52 8.33 13.19
CA ALA A 33 17.77 7.83 12.63
C ALA A 33 18.32 8.72 11.50
N LEU A 34 17.44 9.28 10.66
CA LEU A 34 17.84 10.24 9.62
C LEU A 34 18.42 11.53 10.19
N PHE A 35 17.85 12.08 11.27
CA PHE A 35 18.43 13.25 11.95
C PHE A 35 19.84 12.96 12.50
N LYS A 36 20.07 11.76 13.04
CA LYS A 36 21.41 11.35 13.51
C LYS A 36 22.41 11.19 12.36
N ARG A 37 21.96 10.60 11.25
CA ARG A 37 22.84 10.29 10.11
C ARG A 37 23.15 11.54 9.26
N TYR A 38 22.19 12.45 9.15
CA TYR A 38 22.27 13.63 8.29
C TYR A 38 21.95 14.93 9.04
N PRO A 39 22.69 15.25 10.12
CA PRO A 39 22.33 16.35 11.04
C PRO A 39 22.31 17.72 10.37
N ASN A 40 23.10 17.91 9.33
CA ASN A 40 23.26 19.21 8.65
C ASN A 40 22.30 19.40 7.46
N SER A 41 21.75 18.33 6.92
CA SER A 41 20.93 18.39 5.68
C SER A 41 19.49 17.92 5.86
N TYR A 42 19.25 16.94 6.73
CA TYR A 42 17.90 16.45 6.94
C TYR A 42 17.08 17.38 7.82
N ARG A 43 15.91 17.76 7.31
CA ARG A 43 14.97 18.65 8.00
C ARG A 43 13.54 18.32 7.56
N ILE A 44 12.59 18.55 8.45
CA ILE A 44 11.17 18.36 8.22
C ILE A 44 10.46 19.70 8.41
N PRO A 45 10.10 20.41 7.34
CA PRO A 45 9.19 21.55 7.44
C PRO A 45 7.78 21.03 7.78
N VAL A 46 7.16 21.58 8.81
CA VAL A 46 5.84 21.17 9.28
C VAL A 46 4.81 22.21 8.85
N TYR A 47 3.78 21.75 8.15
CA TYR A 47 2.68 22.57 7.64
C TYR A 47 1.38 22.31 8.43
N PRO A 48 0.37 23.19 8.32
CA PRO A 48 -0.97 22.91 8.84
C PRO A 48 -1.52 21.61 8.27
N SER A 49 -2.30 20.88 9.07
CA SER A 49 -2.95 19.64 8.61
C SER A 49 -4.24 19.95 7.87
N HIS A 50 -4.36 19.47 6.63
CA HIS A 50 -5.57 19.55 5.84
C HIS A 50 -6.21 18.18 5.71
N ARG A 51 -7.49 18.07 6.03
CA ARG A 51 -8.29 16.84 5.93
C ARG A 51 -9.28 16.96 4.79
N THR A 52 -8.75 16.93 3.56
CA THR A 52 -9.52 17.15 2.32
C THR A 52 -9.98 15.86 1.66
N PHE A 53 -9.62 14.69 2.20
CA PHE A 53 -10.05 13.42 1.65
C PHE A 53 -11.56 13.26 1.78
N SER A 54 -12.21 12.91 0.67
CA SER A 54 -13.59 12.46 0.62
C SER A 54 -13.71 11.26 -0.32
N ALA A 55 -14.74 10.46 -0.13
CA ALA A 55 -15.07 9.33 -0.97
C ALA A 55 -16.49 9.50 -1.55
N PRO A 56 -16.85 8.80 -2.63
CA PRO A 56 -18.24 8.73 -3.10
C PRO A 56 -19.18 8.21 -2.00
N GLN A 57 -20.43 8.66 -2.01
CA GLN A 57 -21.42 8.25 -1.01
C GLN A 57 -21.55 6.72 -0.88
N ALA A 58 -21.50 6.01 -2.01
CA ALA A 58 -21.54 4.54 -2.03
C ALA A 58 -20.43 3.87 -1.18
N VAL A 59 -19.25 4.51 -1.06
CA VAL A 59 -18.17 4.01 -0.19
C VAL A 59 -18.55 4.18 1.27
N TYR A 60 -19.12 5.32 1.67
CA TYR A 60 -19.58 5.53 3.05
C TYR A 60 -20.71 4.56 3.43
N ASP A 61 -21.63 4.29 2.51
CA ASP A 61 -22.73 3.33 2.72
C ASP A 61 -22.18 1.90 2.86
N ALA A 62 -21.20 1.55 2.04
CA ALA A 62 -20.49 0.27 2.12
C ALA A 62 -19.76 0.11 3.47
N VAL A 63 -19.05 1.14 3.91
CA VAL A 63 -18.36 1.16 5.22
C VAL A 63 -19.35 1.00 6.38
N LYS A 64 -20.48 1.70 6.32
CA LYS A 64 -21.54 1.57 7.33
C LYS A 64 -22.12 0.15 7.38
N LYS A 65 -22.29 -0.49 6.23
CA LYS A 65 -22.72 -1.89 6.15
C LYS A 65 -21.66 -2.82 6.72
N SER A 66 -20.39 -2.68 6.35
CA SER A 66 -19.27 -3.49 6.85
C SER A 66 -19.18 -3.47 8.38
N ALA A 67 -19.47 -2.34 9.00
CA ALA A 67 -19.42 -2.18 10.45
C ALA A 67 -20.31 -3.18 11.23
N THR A 68 -21.36 -3.71 10.60
CA THR A 68 -22.34 -4.61 11.23
C THR A 68 -22.34 -6.02 10.67
N THR A 69 -21.71 -6.26 9.53
CA THR A 69 -21.80 -7.56 8.83
C THR A 69 -20.48 -8.30 8.76
N THR A 70 -19.35 -7.59 8.60
CA THR A 70 -18.05 -8.21 8.35
C THR A 70 -17.52 -8.92 9.59
N GLN A 71 -16.99 -10.10 9.40
CA GLN A 71 -16.40 -10.93 10.45
C GLN A 71 -15.04 -11.46 10.01
N LEU A 72 -14.11 -11.57 10.97
CA LEU A 72 -12.87 -12.32 10.77
C LEU A 72 -13.19 -13.83 10.77
N ILE A 73 -12.56 -14.55 9.85
CA ILE A 73 -12.58 -16.02 9.81
C ILE A 73 -11.14 -16.55 9.75
N ASN A 74 -10.96 -17.84 10.00
CA ASN A 74 -9.68 -18.53 9.87
C ASN A 74 -8.56 -17.82 10.64
N ASP A 75 -8.78 -17.57 11.93
CA ASP A 75 -7.82 -16.86 12.81
C ASP A 75 -7.34 -15.51 12.26
N GLY A 76 -8.21 -14.84 11.50
CA GLY A 76 -7.93 -13.54 10.91
C GLY A 76 -7.35 -13.58 9.50
N SER A 77 -7.15 -14.75 8.91
CA SER A 77 -6.64 -14.91 7.53
C SER A 77 -7.69 -14.71 6.44
N GLY A 78 -8.93 -14.39 6.82
CA GLY A 78 -10.01 -14.15 5.88
C GLY A 78 -11.15 -13.32 6.45
N LEU A 79 -12.05 -12.89 5.57
CA LEU A 79 -13.25 -12.12 5.87
C LEU A 79 -14.50 -12.86 5.41
N ALA A 80 -15.51 -12.95 6.28
CA ALA A 80 -16.85 -13.37 5.93
C ALA A 80 -17.81 -12.17 5.92
N ASN A 81 -18.90 -12.28 5.13
CA ASN A 81 -19.95 -11.27 5.01
C ASN A 81 -19.44 -9.88 4.59
N PHE A 82 -18.32 -9.83 3.86
CA PHE A 82 -17.67 -8.63 3.37
C PHE A 82 -18.14 -8.28 1.95
N SER A 83 -19.43 -8.14 1.73
CA SER A 83 -20.00 -7.80 0.41
C SER A 83 -19.77 -6.33 0.02
N ALA A 84 -19.52 -5.46 0.98
CA ALA A 84 -19.38 -4.03 0.79
C ALA A 84 -18.03 -3.59 0.19
N ARG A 85 -16.99 -4.41 0.34
CA ARG A 85 -15.67 -4.29 -0.32
C ARG A 85 -14.81 -3.08 0.08
N TYR A 86 -15.19 -2.30 1.11
CA TYR A 86 -14.39 -1.18 1.61
C TYR A 86 -14.37 -1.16 3.13
N TYR A 87 -13.17 -0.95 3.72
CA TYR A 87 -12.93 -0.86 5.17
C TYR A 87 -13.71 -1.90 5.96
N ALA A 88 -13.13 -3.09 6.03
CA ALA A 88 -13.77 -4.26 6.64
C ALA A 88 -14.28 -4.00 8.08
N PHE A 89 -13.51 -3.23 8.87
CA PHE A 89 -13.80 -2.94 10.28
C PHE A 89 -13.64 -1.44 10.58
N PRO A 90 -14.63 -0.59 10.30
CA PRO A 90 -14.51 0.87 10.48
C PRO A 90 -14.08 1.31 11.88
N ILE A 91 -14.41 0.48 12.89
CA ILE A 91 -14.01 0.66 14.29
C ILE A 91 -13.22 -0.59 14.71
N PRO A 92 -11.93 -0.70 14.34
CA PRO A 92 -11.15 -1.90 14.61
C PRO A 92 -10.92 -2.06 16.11
N LYS A 93 -11.06 -3.28 16.62
CA LYS A 93 -10.83 -3.68 18.00
C LYS A 93 -9.50 -4.40 18.17
N THR A 94 -8.98 -4.98 17.11
CA THR A 94 -7.74 -5.77 17.11
C THR A 94 -6.75 -5.26 16.06
N GLY A 95 -5.49 -5.68 16.18
CA GLY A 95 -4.47 -5.36 15.18
C GLY A 95 -4.77 -5.96 13.81
N VAL A 96 -5.30 -7.19 13.76
CA VAL A 96 -5.70 -7.86 12.52
C VAL A 96 -6.82 -7.10 11.82
N GLU A 97 -7.84 -6.65 12.54
CA GLU A 97 -8.92 -5.82 11.96
C GLU A 97 -8.38 -4.52 11.35
N LEU A 98 -7.36 -3.92 11.99
CA LEU A 98 -6.70 -2.72 11.43
C LEU A 98 -5.92 -3.03 10.15
N ILE A 99 -5.25 -4.17 10.07
CA ILE A 99 -4.55 -4.61 8.84
C ILE A 99 -5.55 -4.85 7.71
N TRP A 100 -6.66 -5.52 7.98
CA TRP A 100 -7.72 -5.66 6.98
C TRP A 100 -8.30 -4.33 6.52
N ASN A 101 -8.43 -3.33 7.39
CA ASN A 101 -8.81 -1.97 6.98
C ASN A 101 -7.78 -1.34 6.05
N HIS A 102 -6.49 -1.57 6.30
CA HIS A 102 -5.44 -1.11 5.42
C HIS A 102 -5.54 -1.75 4.03
N GLU A 103 -5.73 -3.06 3.96
CA GLU A 103 -5.82 -3.80 2.70
C GLU A 103 -7.10 -3.49 1.91
N THR A 104 -8.22 -3.32 2.61
CA THR A 104 -9.55 -3.07 2.01
C THR A 104 -9.92 -1.59 1.90
N ARG A 105 -9.00 -0.67 2.18
CA ARG A 105 -9.29 0.77 2.11
C ARG A 105 -9.68 1.21 0.69
N TYR A 106 -10.49 2.25 0.61
CA TYR A 106 -10.81 2.88 -0.67
C TYR A 106 -9.57 3.57 -1.26
N ARG A 107 -9.20 3.17 -2.48
CA ARG A 107 -8.03 3.68 -3.23
C ARG A 107 -8.44 4.39 -4.53
N GLY A 108 -9.69 4.79 -4.65
CA GLY A 108 -10.35 5.11 -5.91
C GLY A 108 -11.08 3.88 -6.44
N SER A 109 -11.61 3.98 -7.66
CA SER A 109 -12.18 2.83 -8.37
C SER A 109 -11.06 1.99 -9.01
N ASN A 110 -11.19 1.65 -10.28
CA ASN A 110 -10.07 1.11 -11.05
C ASN A 110 -9.13 2.26 -11.41
N TYR A 111 -7.83 2.01 -11.44
CA TYR A 111 -6.86 3.01 -11.87
C TYR A 111 -5.74 2.42 -12.73
N TYR A 112 -5.21 3.28 -13.57
CA TYR A 112 -3.94 3.09 -14.26
C TYR A 112 -2.98 4.18 -13.81
N ARG A 113 -1.74 3.81 -13.52
CA ARG A 113 -0.69 4.78 -13.19
C ARG A 113 0.65 4.37 -13.79
N THR A 114 1.47 5.37 -14.10
CA THR A 114 2.90 5.19 -14.34
C THR A 114 3.65 5.59 -13.07
N SER A 115 4.51 4.72 -12.60
CA SER A 115 5.30 4.90 -11.39
C SER A 115 6.76 4.54 -11.62
N ALA A 116 7.62 4.91 -10.71
CA ALA A 116 9.00 4.50 -10.71
C ALA A 116 9.49 4.23 -9.28
N GLN A 117 10.41 3.30 -9.13
CA GLN A 117 11.17 3.10 -7.89
C GLN A 117 12.66 3.27 -8.14
N ALA A 118 13.35 3.85 -7.16
CA ALA A 118 14.79 3.91 -7.12
C ALA A 118 15.31 2.86 -6.12
N VAL A 119 16.37 2.16 -6.50
CA VAL A 119 17.07 1.21 -5.62
C VAL A 119 18.45 1.78 -5.30
N PRO A 120 18.59 2.51 -4.15
CA PRO A 120 19.83 3.19 -3.81
C PRO A 120 20.89 2.20 -3.34
N GLN A 121 22.13 2.45 -3.74
CA GLN A 121 23.33 1.72 -3.32
C GLN A 121 24.08 2.52 -2.23
N VAL A 122 24.96 1.86 -1.49
CA VAL A 122 25.74 2.47 -0.41
C VAL A 122 26.62 3.63 -0.92
N ASN A 123 27.11 3.54 -2.16
CA ASN A 123 27.91 4.58 -2.81
C ASN A 123 27.10 5.75 -3.36
N GLY A 124 25.78 5.77 -3.16
CA GLY A 124 24.87 6.81 -3.65
C GLY A 124 24.38 6.61 -5.09
N ALA A 125 24.88 5.62 -5.83
CA ALA A 125 24.32 5.25 -7.12
C ALA A 125 22.92 4.63 -6.96
N TYR A 126 22.08 4.74 -7.97
CA TYR A 126 20.76 4.09 -7.99
C TYR A 126 20.33 3.73 -9.42
N THR A 127 19.46 2.76 -9.50
CA THR A 127 18.79 2.40 -10.75
C THR A 127 17.32 2.76 -10.64
N MET A 128 16.79 3.49 -11.63
CA MET A 128 15.37 3.75 -11.76
C MET A 128 14.69 2.61 -12.51
N ILE A 129 13.66 2.05 -11.89
CA ILE A 129 12.79 1.04 -12.50
C ILE A 129 11.42 1.68 -12.74
N GLY A 130 11.01 1.79 -13.98
CA GLY A 130 9.72 2.36 -14.39
C GLY A 130 8.67 1.28 -14.55
N PHE A 131 7.43 1.59 -14.17
CA PHE A 131 6.29 0.68 -14.25
C PHE A 131 5.06 1.35 -14.84
N ASN A 132 4.28 0.59 -15.59
CA ASN A 132 2.87 0.81 -15.83
C ASN A 132 2.07 -0.15 -14.96
N GLU A 133 1.15 0.38 -14.17
CA GLU A 133 0.39 -0.40 -13.21
C GLU A 133 -1.11 -0.20 -13.40
N THR A 134 -1.84 -1.31 -13.38
CA THR A 134 -3.31 -1.32 -13.41
C THR A 134 -3.81 -1.99 -12.15
N PHE A 135 -4.73 -1.33 -11.48
CA PHE A 135 -5.47 -1.88 -10.33
C PHE A 135 -6.96 -1.90 -10.69
N ALA A 136 -7.60 -3.03 -10.43
CA ALA A 136 -9.02 -3.19 -10.67
C ALA A 136 -9.67 -4.02 -9.56
N THR A 137 -10.87 -3.63 -9.16
CA THR A 137 -11.69 -4.37 -8.21
C THR A 137 -12.88 -5.01 -8.93
N PRO A 138 -13.29 -6.24 -8.59
CA PRO A 138 -14.36 -6.93 -9.29
C PRO A 138 -15.64 -6.11 -9.43
N GLN A 139 -16.06 -5.41 -8.38
CA GLN A 139 -17.28 -4.60 -8.38
C GLN A 139 -17.25 -3.40 -9.35
N ASN A 140 -16.07 -3.03 -9.86
CA ASN A 140 -15.88 -1.91 -10.80
C ASN A 140 -15.54 -2.40 -12.21
N ILE A 141 -15.75 -3.69 -12.51
CA ILE A 141 -15.57 -4.28 -13.85
C ILE A 141 -16.97 -4.51 -14.44
N THR A 142 -17.22 -3.96 -15.64
CA THR A 142 -18.54 -3.94 -16.26
C THR A 142 -19.16 -5.32 -16.44
N ASP A 143 -18.38 -6.28 -16.94
CA ASP A 143 -18.85 -7.64 -17.23
C ASP A 143 -18.43 -8.65 -16.16
N ASN A 144 -18.27 -8.19 -14.91
CA ASN A 144 -17.89 -9.06 -13.81
C ASN A 144 -19.02 -10.03 -13.46
N ASP A 145 -18.69 -11.31 -13.29
CA ASP A 145 -19.56 -12.34 -12.73
C ASP A 145 -19.28 -12.44 -11.21
N PRO A 146 -20.20 -11.97 -10.34
CA PRO A 146 -19.97 -11.96 -8.91
C PRO A 146 -19.71 -13.36 -8.32
N ALA A 147 -20.30 -14.41 -8.89
CA ALA A 147 -20.13 -15.79 -8.41
C ALA A 147 -18.70 -16.29 -8.64
N LYS A 148 -18.06 -15.88 -9.76
CA LYS A 148 -16.66 -16.25 -10.07
C LYS A 148 -15.63 -15.40 -9.33
N THR A 149 -16.03 -14.26 -8.80
CA THR A 149 -15.12 -13.29 -8.17
C THR A 149 -15.43 -13.09 -6.69
N GLU A 150 -16.25 -13.93 -6.11
CA GLU A 150 -16.66 -13.86 -4.70
C GLU A 150 -15.46 -13.71 -3.74
N ASN A 151 -14.42 -14.50 -3.97
CA ASN A 151 -13.20 -14.51 -3.15
C ASN A 151 -12.11 -13.56 -3.65
N ILE A 152 -12.33 -12.78 -4.69
CA ILE A 152 -11.33 -11.84 -5.20
C ILE A 152 -11.52 -10.46 -4.57
N LEU A 153 -10.48 -9.94 -3.93
CA LEU A 153 -10.47 -8.59 -3.38
C LEU A 153 -10.13 -7.57 -4.48
N TYR A 154 -9.05 -7.80 -5.23
CA TYR A 154 -8.66 -6.99 -6.37
C TYR A 154 -7.71 -7.74 -7.31
N TYR A 155 -7.52 -7.16 -8.50
CA TYR A 155 -6.53 -7.52 -9.49
C TYR A 155 -5.45 -6.44 -9.54
N PHE A 156 -4.19 -6.84 -9.63
CA PHE A 156 -3.07 -5.93 -9.82
C PHE A 156 -2.18 -6.43 -10.95
N LYS A 157 -1.97 -5.59 -11.97
CA LYS A 157 -1.05 -5.85 -13.07
C LYS A 157 0.03 -4.79 -13.07
N GLN A 158 1.28 -5.22 -13.17
CA GLN A 158 2.44 -4.35 -13.24
C GLN A 158 3.31 -4.75 -14.42
N GLU A 159 3.60 -3.81 -15.31
CA GLU A 159 4.50 -3.98 -16.45
C GLU A 159 5.73 -3.11 -16.25
N ILE A 160 6.92 -3.70 -16.42
CA ILE A 160 8.18 -2.96 -16.35
C ILE A 160 8.43 -2.28 -17.70
N ILE A 161 8.60 -0.96 -17.69
CA ILE A 161 8.83 -0.14 -18.88
C ILE A 161 10.25 0.43 -18.97
N ALA A 162 11.01 0.36 -17.89
CA ALA A 162 12.43 0.76 -17.82
C ALA A 162 13.12 0.02 -16.67
N PRO A 163 14.44 -0.24 -16.76
CA PRO A 163 15.34 -0.06 -17.91
C PRO A 163 15.12 -1.11 -18.99
N ALA A 164 15.70 -0.91 -20.17
CA ALA A 164 15.53 -1.77 -21.35
C ALA A 164 15.73 -3.27 -21.08
N ARG A 165 16.69 -3.66 -20.22
CA ARG A 165 16.97 -5.05 -19.86
C ARG A 165 15.82 -5.78 -19.15
N LEU A 166 14.87 -5.05 -18.56
CA LEU A 166 13.72 -5.57 -17.80
C LEU A 166 12.39 -5.29 -18.51
N THR A 167 12.39 -4.43 -19.52
CA THR A 167 11.18 -3.97 -20.24
C THR A 167 10.39 -5.14 -20.80
N GLY A 168 9.07 -5.07 -20.66
CA GLY A 168 8.12 -6.08 -21.12
C GLY A 168 7.91 -7.24 -20.15
N THR A 169 8.59 -7.27 -19.01
CA THR A 169 8.23 -8.16 -17.90
C THR A 169 6.92 -7.72 -17.30
N VAL A 170 5.95 -8.63 -17.18
CA VAL A 170 4.63 -8.34 -16.63
C VAL A 170 4.33 -9.25 -15.44
N ASN A 171 3.93 -8.66 -14.33
CA ASN A 171 3.39 -9.37 -13.17
C ASN A 171 1.89 -9.16 -13.09
N LEU A 172 1.15 -10.23 -12.80
CA LEU A 172 -0.29 -10.20 -12.55
C LEU A 172 -0.56 -10.89 -11.22
N ALA A 173 -1.29 -10.25 -10.33
CA ALA A 173 -1.70 -10.80 -9.05
C ALA A 173 -3.22 -10.71 -8.87
N TYR A 174 -3.80 -11.77 -8.33
CA TYR A 174 -5.17 -11.83 -7.83
C TYR A 174 -5.10 -11.92 -6.31
N GLU A 175 -5.55 -10.87 -5.64
CA GLU A 175 -5.66 -10.84 -4.20
C GLU A 175 -6.97 -11.45 -3.76
N THR A 176 -6.93 -12.26 -2.72
CA THR A 176 -8.11 -12.98 -2.23
C THR A 176 -8.57 -12.48 -0.86
N ILE A 177 -9.87 -12.67 -0.56
CA ILE A 177 -10.50 -12.27 0.70
C ILE A 177 -10.32 -13.36 1.77
N ASP A 178 -10.55 -14.62 1.40
CA ASP A 178 -10.25 -15.78 2.24
C ASP A 178 -9.02 -16.48 1.67
N GLN A 179 -7.89 -16.21 2.29
CA GLN A 179 -6.59 -16.67 1.81
C GLN A 179 -6.29 -18.13 2.17
N LEU A 180 -7.03 -18.73 3.11
CA LEU A 180 -6.95 -20.17 3.38
C LEU A 180 -7.77 -20.98 2.36
N LYS A 181 -8.94 -20.47 1.96
CA LYS A 181 -9.74 -21.07 0.89
C LYS A 181 -8.99 -21.04 -0.44
N GLU A 182 -8.39 -19.91 -0.75
CA GLU A 182 -7.64 -19.69 -1.98
C GLU A 182 -6.55 -18.61 -1.75
N PRO A 183 -5.27 -19.01 -1.65
CA PRO A 183 -4.20 -18.04 -1.43
C PRO A 183 -4.03 -17.13 -2.63
N ARG A 184 -3.36 -15.98 -2.43
CA ARG A 184 -2.98 -15.06 -3.50
C ARG A 184 -2.42 -15.82 -4.69
N GLN A 185 -2.92 -15.52 -5.87
CA GLN A 185 -2.42 -16.09 -7.11
C GLN A 185 -1.61 -15.06 -7.88
N ALA A 186 -0.47 -15.45 -8.42
CA ALA A 186 0.29 -14.58 -9.29
C ALA A 186 0.99 -15.30 -10.42
N TRP A 187 1.23 -14.52 -11.46
CA TRP A 187 1.93 -14.94 -12.67
C TRP A 187 2.93 -13.87 -13.09
N THR A 188 4.05 -14.32 -13.59
CA THR A 188 5.04 -13.46 -14.23
C THR A 188 5.25 -13.88 -15.67
N TYR A 189 5.04 -12.95 -16.60
CA TYR A 189 5.48 -13.08 -17.98
C TYR A 189 6.91 -12.55 -18.09
N ASN A 190 7.81 -13.39 -18.58
CA ASN A 190 9.19 -13.01 -18.87
C ASN A 190 9.34 -12.71 -20.37
N ALA A 191 9.65 -11.48 -20.73
CA ALA A 191 9.76 -11.02 -22.10
C ALA A 191 10.90 -11.75 -22.88
N GLY A 192 12.03 -12.01 -22.22
CA GLY A 192 13.17 -12.71 -22.85
C GLY A 192 12.87 -14.16 -23.19
N GLN A 193 12.13 -14.87 -22.31
CA GLN A 193 11.74 -16.26 -22.52
C GLN A 193 10.41 -16.43 -23.25
N ARG A 194 9.62 -15.35 -23.36
CA ARG A 194 8.26 -15.34 -23.92
C ARG A 194 7.33 -16.36 -23.25
N ARG A 195 7.48 -16.54 -21.93
CA ARG A 195 6.74 -17.53 -21.14
C ARG A 195 6.10 -16.90 -19.91
N VAL A 196 4.89 -17.36 -19.60
CA VAL A 196 4.22 -17.09 -18.33
C VAL A 196 4.61 -18.21 -17.35
N ARG A 197 4.94 -17.82 -16.13
CA ARG A 197 5.17 -18.74 -15.02
C ARG A 197 4.29 -18.32 -13.85
N ARG A 198 3.75 -19.28 -13.12
CA ARG A 198 3.12 -19.03 -11.83
C ARG A 198 4.21 -18.65 -10.83
N ALA A 199 3.96 -17.62 -10.04
CA ALA A 199 4.83 -17.22 -8.93
C ALA A 199 4.21 -17.73 -7.61
N PRO A 200 4.73 -18.83 -7.03
CA PRO A 200 4.26 -19.30 -5.74
C PRO A 200 4.75 -18.38 -4.61
N GLU A 201 4.07 -18.43 -3.45
CA GLU A 201 4.49 -17.80 -2.19
C GLU A 201 4.70 -16.28 -2.21
N ILE A 202 3.98 -15.57 -3.05
CA ILE A 202 4.09 -14.11 -3.15
C ILE A 202 3.28 -13.33 -2.09
N ALA A 203 2.63 -14.00 -1.17
CA ALA A 203 1.90 -13.37 -0.08
C ALA A 203 2.78 -13.04 1.15
N TYR A 204 4.07 -13.36 1.07
CA TYR A 204 5.00 -13.34 2.19
C TYR A 204 6.26 -12.53 1.90
N ASP A 205 7.32 -12.80 2.65
CA ASP A 205 8.59 -12.09 2.69
C ASP A 205 9.57 -12.44 1.54
N GLY A 206 9.08 -13.04 0.47
CA GLY A 206 9.87 -13.23 -0.74
C GLY A 206 10.38 -11.89 -1.32
N PRO A 207 11.44 -11.91 -2.17
CA PRO A 207 11.99 -10.69 -2.75
C PRO A 207 10.93 -9.90 -3.54
N GLY A 208 10.81 -8.62 -3.25
CA GLY A 208 9.94 -7.71 -4.00
C GLY A 208 10.44 -7.51 -5.44
N THR A 209 9.51 -7.34 -6.38
CA THR A 209 9.83 -7.13 -7.80
C THR A 209 10.78 -5.96 -7.98
N ALA A 210 11.90 -6.21 -8.67
CA ALA A 210 12.92 -5.22 -9.04
C ALA A 210 13.41 -4.34 -7.88
N ALA A 211 13.48 -4.89 -6.67
CA ALA A 211 13.84 -4.18 -5.45
C ALA A 211 15.26 -4.49 -4.94
N ASP A 212 16.04 -5.33 -5.64
CA ASP A 212 17.40 -5.74 -5.26
C ASP A 212 17.53 -6.17 -3.78
N GLY A 213 16.48 -6.84 -3.24
CA GLY A 213 16.44 -7.26 -1.84
C GLY A 213 16.13 -6.14 -0.83
N MET A 214 15.92 -4.90 -1.26
CA MET A 214 15.62 -3.77 -0.38
C MET A 214 14.18 -3.77 0.16
N ARG A 215 13.31 -4.61 -0.39
CA ARG A 215 11.91 -4.75 -0.01
C ARG A 215 11.45 -6.19 -0.21
N THR A 216 10.63 -6.69 0.69
CA THR A 216 9.91 -7.94 0.54
C THR A 216 8.57 -7.74 -0.18
N THR A 217 7.97 -8.82 -0.67
CA THR A 217 6.69 -8.77 -1.39
C THR A 217 5.57 -8.26 -0.51
N ASP A 218 5.46 -8.75 0.72
CA ASP A 218 4.45 -8.35 1.70
C ASP A 218 4.64 -6.92 2.24
N ASN A 219 5.81 -6.34 2.07
CA ASN A 219 6.11 -4.95 2.46
C ASN A 219 5.68 -3.92 1.39
N THR A 220 5.02 -4.36 0.34
CA THR A 220 4.43 -3.44 -0.66
C THR A 220 3.30 -2.63 -0.02
N ASP A 221 3.29 -1.32 -0.25
CA ASP A 221 2.23 -0.42 0.23
C ASP A 221 2.05 -0.46 1.77
N LEU A 222 3.15 -0.44 2.51
CA LEU A 222 3.33 -0.64 3.95
C LEU A 222 3.17 -2.11 4.35
N TYR A 223 2.04 -2.71 4.07
CA TYR A 223 1.79 -4.13 4.21
C TYR A 223 0.77 -4.58 3.16
N ASN A 224 1.08 -5.67 2.48
CA ASN A 224 0.20 -6.30 1.52
C ASN A 224 0.55 -7.79 1.44
N GLY A 225 -0.07 -8.57 2.28
CA GLY A 225 0.24 -10.00 2.40
C GLY A 225 -0.76 -10.74 3.26
N SER A 226 -0.55 -12.03 3.44
CA SER A 226 -1.35 -12.82 4.36
C SER A 226 -1.04 -12.44 5.81
N PRO A 227 -2.03 -12.10 6.64
CA PRO A 227 -1.79 -11.64 8.01
C PRO A 227 -1.33 -12.74 8.97
N ASP A 228 -1.34 -14.01 8.56
CA ASP A 228 -1.12 -15.21 9.38
C ASP A 228 0.30 -15.35 9.95
N ARG A 229 1.32 -14.72 9.33
CA ARG A 229 2.71 -14.81 9.80
C ARG A 229 3.08 -13.87 10.94
N TYR A 230 2.20 -12.94 11.30
CA TYR A 230 2.50 -11.91 12.27
C TYR A 230 1.49 -11.91 13.42
N THR A 231 1.96 -11.54 14.59
CA THR A 231 1.09 -11.18 15.69
C THR A 231 0.80 -9.68 15.66
N TRP A 232 -0.45 -9.31 15.42
CA TRP A 232 -0.88 -7.95 15.24
C TRP A 232 -1.44 -7.35 16.53
N LYS A 233 -0.87 -6.22 16.97
CA LYS A 233 -1.31 -5.51 18.17
C LYS A 233 -1.83 -4.13 17.80
N LEU A 234 -3.07 -3.83 18.18
CA LEU A 234 -3.62 -2.48 18.08
C LEU A 234 -3.04 -1.60 19.18
N VAL A 235 -2.22 -0.61 18.81
CA VAL A 235 -1.53 0.29 19.75
C VAL A 235 -2.37 1.53 20.09
N GLY A 236 -3.43 1.80 19.31
CA GLY A 236 -4.29 2.96 19.44
C GLY A 236 -4.00 4.05 18.39
N LYS A 237 -4.59 5.23 18.60
CA LYS A 237 -4.40 6.41 17.74
C LYS A 237 -3.29 7.29 18.30
N LYS A 238 -2.41 7.77 17.42
CA LYS A 238 -1.35 8.73 17.75
C LYS A 238 -1.20 9.75 16.62
N ASP A 239 -0.93 10.99 16.99
CA ASP A 239 -0.53 12.01 16.02
C ASP A 239 0.91 11.78 15.59
N LYS A 240 1.16 11.74 14.29
CA LYS A 240 2.49 11.56 13.71
C LYS A 240 2.71 12.56 12.59
N TYR A 241 3.95 13.00 12.43
CA TYR A 241 4.36 13.73 11.23
C TYR A 241 4.51 12.76 10.08
N ILE A 242 3.78 13.01 9.01
CA ILE A 242 3.74 12.20 7.80
C ILE A 242 4.11 13.06 6.59
N PRO A 243 4.64 12.47 5.50
CA PRO A 243 4.80 13.18 4.24
C PRO A 243 3.47 13.79 3.78
N TYR A 244 3.51 15.02 3.32
CA TYR A 244 2.37 15.77 2.80
C TYR A 244 2.75 16.40 1.47
N ASN A 245 1.86 16.31 0.48
CA ASN A 245 2.09 16.84 -0.87
C ASN A 245 3.48 16.53 -1.46
N SER A 246 3.96 15.30 -1.24
CA SER A 246 5.29 14.86 -1.67
C SER A 246 5.31 14.37 -3.14
N TYR A 247 4.66 15.11 -4.03
CA TYR A 247 4.56 14.78 -5.45
C TYR A 247 5.69 15.39 -6.31
N ARG A 248 6.70 15.97 -5.71
CA ARG A 248 7.90 16.53 -6.36
C ARG A 248 9.17 15.93 -5.78
#